data_6b7ad8d78077860d8ae2ad83d41829d7
#
_entry.id   6b7ad8d78077860d8ae2ad83d41829d7
#
_cell.length_a   1.000
_cell.length_b   1.000
_cell.length_c   1.000
_cell.angle_alpha   90.00
_cell.angle_beta   90.00
_cell.angle_gamma   90.00
#
_symmetry.space_group_name_H-M   'P 1'
#
loop_
_entity.id
_entity.type
_entity.pdbx_description
1 polymer ?
#
loop_
_entity_poly.entity_id
_entity_poly.type
_entity_poly.pdbx_seq_one_letter_code
_entity_poly.pdbx_strand_id
1 'polypeptide(L)'
;MQEVSKTIDSLKIDSDRIVSTIGEILIPKAKKAVSEWKEYIDVDDFMLKYYSISTTEAIDYAEELSGLLQLMKDSVRVEKLKGLNVTARFNVLHNEALRLSDMATISSISNEEIKEEVFKIVEIYSALNSKINTIYKAEELQNALEIDTETPIDLIEKPAVYEKKGVEKMMKSKKELDKKLTHPRKIE
;
A
#
# COMPACT_ATOMS: atom_id res chain seq x y z
N MET A 1 9.80 -17.88 -49.65
CA MET A 1 10.71 -17.39 -48.59
C MET A 1 10.22 -16.14 -47.84
N GLN A 2 9.42 -15.25 -48.48
CA GLN A 2 8.91 -14.02 -47.78
C GLN A 2 7.86 -14.28 -46.71
N GLU A 3 7.00 -15.30 -46.81
CA GLU A 3 5.97 -15.60 -45.79
C GLU A 3 6.56 -16.16 -44.48
N VAL A 4 7.60 -16.99 -44.57
CA VAL A 4 8.26 -17.57 -43.40
C VAL A 4 8.99 -16.48 -42.58
N SER A 5 9.56 -15.49 -43.24
CA SER A 5 10.23 -14.35 -42.60
C SER A 5 9.23 -13.49 -41.80
N LYS A 6 8.07 -13.18 -42.42
CA LYS A 6 7.00 -12.42 -41.72
C LYS A 6 6.43 -13.15 -40.52
N THR A 7 6.31 -14.47 -40.59
CA THR A 7 5.81 -15.29 -39.48
C THR A 7 6.80 -15.34 -38.31
N ILE A 8 8.09 -15.39 -38.62
CA ILE A 8 9.16 -15.39 -37.59
C ILE A 8 9.23 -14.02 -36.88
N ASP A 9 9.11 -12.92 -37.64
CA ASP A 9 9.10 -11.58 -37.04
C ASP A 9 7.86 -11.34 -36.18
N SER A 10 6.67 -11.83 -36.59
CA SER A 10 5.47 -11.79 -35.77
C SER A 10 5.59 -12.63 -34.49
N LEU A 11 6.22 -13.80 -34.57
CA LEU A 11 6.45 -14.66 -33.41
C LEU A 11 7.49 -14.04 -32.43
N LYS A 12 8.50 -13.34 -32.95
CA LYS A 12 9.46 -12.59 -32.11
C LYS A 12 8.80 -11.41 -31.39
N ILE A 13 7.92 -10.68 -32.08
CA ILE A 13 7.17 -9.56 -31.48
C ILE A 13 6.28 -10.08 -30.35
N ASP A 14 5.64 -11.21 -30.52
CA ASP A 14 4.75 -11.81 -29.50
C ASP A 14 5.55 -12.34 -28.27
N SER A 15 6.78 -12.83 -28.48
CA SER A 15 7.63 -13.34 -27.39
C SER A 15 8.23 -12.25 -26.50
N ASP A 16 8.27 -11.01 -26.98
CA ASP A 16 8.80 -9.86 -26.24
C ASP A 16 7.71 -9.06 -25.50
N ARG A 17 6.44 -9.45 -25.68
CA ARG A 17 5.32 -8.75 -25.03
C ARG A 17 5.21 -9.11 -23.56
N ILE A 18 5.22 -8.09 -22.72
CA ILE A 18 4.96 -8.17 -21.29
C ILE A 18 3.47 -8.05 -21.08
N VAL A 19 2.85 -9.04 -20.45
CA VAL A 19 1.43 -9.01 -20.10
C VAL A 19 1.32 -9.12 -18.58
N SER A 20 0.84 -8.06 -17.95
CA SER A 20 0.59 -8.01 -16.51
C SER A 20 -0.89 -8.13 -16.22
N THR A 21 -1.23 -8.75 -15.09
CA THR A 21 -2.61 -8.70 -14.58
C THR A 21 -2.94 -7.28 -14.12
N ILE A 22 -4.17 -6.83 -14.41
CA ILE A 22 -4.65 -5.56 -13.88
C ILE A 22 -4.67 -5.67 -12.36
N GLY A 23 -3.96 -4.76 -11.69
CA GLY A 23 -3.87 -4.70 -10.24
C GLY A 23 -5.10 -4.10 -9.58
N GLU A 24 -4.93 -3.61 -8.37
CA GLU A 24 -6.00 -2.96 -7.59
C GLU A 24 -6.46 -1.68 -8.29
N ILE A 25 -7.75 -1.56 -8.56
CA ILE A 25 -8.41 -0.36 -9.08
C ILE A 25 -9.04 0.44 -7.95
N LEU A 26 -9.24 1.73 -8.15
CA LEU A 26 -9.90 2.57 -7.13
C LEU A 26 -11.37 2.21 -6.94
N ILE A 27 -11.79 2.09 -5.68
CA ILE A 27 -13.22 1.99 -5.32
C ILE A 27 -13.96 3.27 -5.71
N PRO A 28 -15.28 3.24 -5.93
CA PRO A 28 -16.06 4.39 -6.43
C PRO A 28 -15.84 5.67 -5.60
N LYS A 29 -15.75 5.56 -4.28
CA LYS A 29 -15.52 6.71 -3.38
C LYS A 29 -14.14 7.32 -3.57
N ALA A 30 -13.11 6.50 -3.66
CA ALA A 30 -11.74 6.95 -3.93
C ALA A 30 -11.63 7.55 -5.34
N LYS A 31 -12.23 6.92 -6.34
CA LYS A 31 -12.26 7.41 -7.72
C LYS A 31 -12.93 8.79 -7.80
N LYS A 32 -14.05 9.00 -7.10
CA LYS A 32 -14.71 10.30 -7.02
C LYS A 32 -13.82 11.37 -6.37
N ALA A 33 -13.05 10.99 -5.34
CA ALA A 33 -12.19 11.95 -4.64
C ALA A 33 -10.98 12.42 -5.47
N VAL A 34 -10.48 11.59 -6.39
CA VAL A 34 -9.37 11.94 -7.28
C VAL A 34 -9.83 12.47 -8.65
N SER A 35 -11.15 12.55 -8.91
CA SER A 35 -11.70 12.91 -10.23
C SER A 35 -11.31 14.31 -10.74
N GLU A 36 -10.95 15.22 -9.84
CA GLU A 36 -10.47 16.57 -10.18
C GLU A 36 -8.94 16.69 -10.15
N TRP A 37 -8.25 15.61 -9.84
CA TRP A 37 -6.79 15.56 -9.81
C TRP A 37 -6.27 15.03 -11.15
N LYS A 38 -6.12 15.97 -12.08
CA LYS A 38 -5.75 15.67 -13.47
C LYS A 38 -4.48 14.83 -13.57
N GLU A 39 -3.45 15.17 -12.81
CA GLU A 39 -2.15 14.52 -12.85
C GLU A 39 -2.23 13.03 -12.40
N TYR A 40 -3.14 12.70 -11.49
CA TYR A 40 -3.43 11.30 -11.15
C TYR A 40 -4.12 10.57 -12.31
N ILE A 41 -5.09 11.22 -12.95
CA ILE A 41 -5.83 10.64 -14.08
C ILE A 41 -4.90 10.40 -15.26
N ASP A 42 -4.01 11.35 -15.57
CA ASP A 42 -3.01 11.22 -16.63
C ASP A 42 -2.09 10.01 -16.37
N VAL A 43 -1.68 9.77 -15.13
CA VAL A 43 -0.91 8.58 -14.75
C VAL A 43 -1.75 7.30 -14.86
N ASP A 44 -3.01 7.30 -14.38
CA ASP A 44 -3.90 6.13 -14.43
C ASP A 44 -4.12 5.68 -15.87
N ASP A 45 -4.42 6.61 -16.77
CA ASP A 45 -4.59 6.35 -18.21
C ASP A 45 -3.27 5.87 -18.86
N PHE A 46 -2.13 6.43 -18.47
CA PHE A 46 -0.84 6.04 -19.01
C PHE A 46 -0.43 4.63 -18.56
N MET A 47 -0.72 4.28 -17.32
CA MET A 47 -0.45 2.94 -16.77
C MET A 47 -1.19 1.82 -17.49
N LEU A 48 -2.31 2.11 -18.17
CA LEU A 48 -3.00 1.12 -19.00
C LEU A 48 -2.11 0.52 -20.09
N LYS A 49 -1.15 1.29 -20.63
CA LYS A 49 -0.18 0.81 -21.61
C LYS A 49 0.74 -0.26 -21.01
N TYR A 50 1.13 -0.11 -19.73
CA TYR A 50 2.08 -0.99 -19.04
C TYR A 50 1.50 -2.37 -18.70
N TYR A 51 0.18 -2.55 -18.77
CA TYR A 51 -0.42 -3.88 -18.60
C TYR A 51 -0.23 -4.80 -19.82
N SER A 52 0.05 -4.23 -21.01
CA SER A 52 0.37 -5.01 -22.20
C SER A 52 1.31 -4.22 -23.12
N ILE A 53 2.62 -4.37 -22.91
CA ILE A 53 3.67 -3.57 -23.53
C ILE A 53 4.83 -4.45 -23.97
N SER A 54 5.57 -4.07 -25.02
CA SER A 54 6.86 -4.69 -25.33
C SER A 54 7.99 -4.06 -24.53
N THR A 55 9.15 -4.73 -24.44
CA THR A 55 10.31 -4.18 -23.75
C THR A 55 10.79 -2.89 -24.40
N THR A 56 10.75 -2.81 -25.73
CA THR A 56 11.11 -1.60 -26.48
C THR A 56 10.16 -0.43 -26.16
N GLU A 57 8.84 -0.66 -26.24
CA GLU A 57 7.85 0.37 -25.89
C GLU A 57 7.98 0.80 -24.42
N ALA A 58 8.29 -0.12 -23.51
CA ALA A 58 8.44 0.19 -22.08
C ALA A 58 9.60 1.17 -21.85
N ILE A 59 10.72 0.98 -22.54
CA ILE A 59 11.87 1.88 -22.50
C ILE A 59 11.53 3.23 -23.16
N ASP A 60 10.89 3.21 -24.33
CA ASP A 60 10.52 4.42 -25.05
C ASP A 60 9.58 5.33 -24.26
N TYR A 61 8.68 4.74 -23.46
CA TYR A 61 7.74 5.48 -22.61
C TYR A 61 8.24 5.78 -21.19
N ALA A 62 9.42 5.28 -20.82
CA ALA A 62 9.91 5.39 -19.44
C ALA A 62 10.11 6.84 -18.98
N GLU A 63 10.66 7.70 -19.83
CA GLU A 63 10.88 9.12 -19.54
C GLU A 63 9.53 9.84 -19.37
N GLU A 64 8.55 9.58 -20.25
CA GLU A 64 7.21 10.16 -20.14
C GLU A 64 6.52 9.71 -18.85
N LEU A 65 6.59 8.41 -18.49
CA LEU A 65 6.04 7.89 -17.25
C LEU A 65 6.66 8.57 -16.03
N SER A 66 7.99 8.69 -15.99
CA SER A 66 8.67 9.33 -14.86
C SER A 66 8.27 10.80 -14.71
N GLY A 67 8.11 11.52 -15.82
CA GLY A 67 7.63 12.90 -15.82
C GLY A 67 6.19 13.05 -15.30
N LEU A 68 5.28 12.19 -15.75
CA LEU A 68 3.90 12.16 -15.26
C LEU A 68 3.82 11.85 -13.76
N LEU A 69 4.60 10.89 -13.29
CA LEU A 69 4.67 10.53 -11.87
C LEU A 69 5.26 11.66 -11.01
N GLN A 70 6.25 12.41 -11.53
CA GLN A 70 6.77 13.59 -10.85
C GLN A 70 5.69 14.66 -10.71
N LEU A 71 4.97 14.97 -11.78
CA LEU A 71 3.87 15.94 -11.76
C LEU A 71 2.77 15.52 -10.79
N MET A 72 2.36 14.26 -10.82
CA MET A 72 1.37 13.70 -9.89
C MET A 72 1.82 13.85 -8.44
N LYS A 73 3.06 13.49 -8.13
CA LYS A 73 3.63 13.56 -6.78
C LYS A 73 3.68 15.00 -6.24
N ASP A 74 4.03 15.95 -7.11
CA ASP A 74 4.21 17.36 -6.73
C ASP A 74 2.88 18.12 -6.64
N SER A 75 1.81 17.59 -7.24
CA SER A 75 0.50 18.25 -7.35
C SER A 75 -0.59 17.60 -6.49
N VAL A 76 -0.27 16.87 -5.42
CA VAL A 76 -1.27 16.19 -4.59
C VAL A 76 -2.32 17.17 -4.07
N ARG A 77 -3.52 17.16 -4.67
CA ARG A 77 -4.63 18.07 -4.36
C ARG A 77 -5.55 17.54 -3.28
N VAL A 78 -5.60 16.22 -3.13
CA VAL A 78 -6.48 15.54 -2.18
C VAL A 78 -5.83 15.52 -0.81
N GLU A 79 -6.35 16.28 0.16
CA GLU A 79 -5.75 16.45 1.50
C GLU A 79 -5.47 15.12 2.21
N LYS A 80 -6.42 14.17 2.12
CA LYS A 80 -6.28 12.83 2.72
C LYS A 80 -5.12 12.00 2.15
N LEU A 81 -4.64 12.33 0.96
CA LEU A 81 -3.54 11.63 0.29
C LEU A 81 -2.17 12.29 0.52
N LYS A 82 -2.11 13.41 1.24
CA LYS A 82 -0.85 14.08 1.61
C LYS A 82 -0.11 13.39 2.76
N GLY A 83 -0.69 12.35 3.35
CA GLY A 83 -0.07 11.62 4.46
C GLY A 83 1.23 10.93 4.07
N LEU A 84 2.18 10.84 5.00
CA LEU A 84 3.52 10.28 4.80
C LEU A 84 3.51 8.89 4.14
N ASN A 85 2.56 8.03 4.52
CA ASN A 85 2.43 6.68 3.98
C ASN A 85 2.04 6.63 2.49
N VAL A 86 1.32 7.64 1.98
CA VAL A 86 0.97 7.77 0.57
C VAL A 86 2.11 8.42 -0.19
N THR A 87 2.66 9.52 0.35
CA THR A 87 3.82 10.22 -0.22
C THR A 87 5.02 9.28 -0.42
N ALA A 88 5.28 8.39 0.55
CA ALA A 88 6.34 7.39 0.41
C ALA A 88 6.10 6.46 -0.80
N ARG A 89 4.86 6.06 -1.07
CA ARG A 89 4.52 5.22 -2.23
C ARG A 89 4.64 5.97 -3.55
N PHE A 90 4.27 7.24 -3.58
CA PHE A 90 4.53 8.09 -4.77
C PHE A 90 6.02 8.17 -5.06
N ASN A 91 6.85 8.36 -4.04
CA ASN A 91 8.31 8.42 -4.21
C ASN A 91 8.87 7.10 -4.72
N VAL A 92 8.42 5.96 -4.17
CA VAL A 92 8.87 4.64 -4.63
C VAL A 92 8.48 4.42 -6.09
N LEU A 93 7.22 4.67 -6.46
CA LEU A 93 6.75 4.50 -7.84
C LEU A 93 7.54 5.39 -8.81
N HIS A 94 7.75 6.66 -8.48
CA HIS A 94 8.53 7.57 -9.29
C HIS A 94 10.00 7.11 -9.43
N ASN A 95 10.62 6.62 -8.36
CA ASN A 95 12.00 6.14 -8.40
C ASN A 95 12.16 4.90 -9.31
N GLU A 96 11.18 3.97 -9.31
CA GLU A 96 11.24 2.82 -10.22
C GLU A 96 11.01 3.25 -11.69
N ALA A 97 10.16 4.24 -11.94
CA ALA A 97 10.02 4.79 -13.30
C ALA A 97 11.31 5.52 -13.77
N LEU A 98 11.98 6.26 -12.89
CA LEU A 98 13.30 6.83 -13.19
C LEU A 98 14.31 5.74 -13.48
N ARG A 99 14.31 4.64 -12.70
CA ARG A 99 15.18 3.50 -12.92
C ARG A 99 14.95 2.87 -14.29
N LEU A 100 13.68 2.69 -14.70
CA LEU A 100 13.36 2.19 -16.03
C LEU A 100 13.87 3.15 -17.13
N SER A 101 13.75 4.46 -16.92
CA SER A 101 14.31 5.47 -17.81
C SER A 101 15.84 5.42 -17.89
N ASP A 102 16.51 5.23 -16.75
CA ASP A 102 17.99 5.06 -16.74
C ASP A 102 18.42 3.79 -17.49
N MET A 103 17.63 2.70 -17.41
CA MET A 103 17.90 1.45 -18.15
C MET A 103 17.95 1.67 -19.66
N ALA A 104 17.23 2.66 -20.21
CA ALA A 104 17.27 3.04 -21.61
C ALA A 104 18.68 3.48 -22.07
N THR A 105 19.51 3.94 -21.16
CA THR A 105 20.87 4.42 -21.45
C THR A 105 21.93 3.30 -21.42
N ILE A 106 21.55 2.09 -20.95
CA ILE A 106 22.47 0.96 -20.76
C ILE A 106 22.39 0.03 -21.96
N SER A 107 23.40 0.04 -22.80
CA SER A 107 23.42 -0.76 -24.02
C SER A 107 23.45 -2.29 -23.82
N SER A 108 23.78 -2.75 -22.63
CA SER A 108 23.86 -4.18 -22.28
C SER A 108 22.68 -4.67 -21.45
N ILE A 109 21.63 -3.85 -21.29
CA ILE A 109 20.44 -4.25 -20.52
C ILE A 109 19.72 -5.40 -21.22
N SER A 110 19.27 -6.39 -20.47
CA SER A 110 18.53 -7.53 -21.02
C SER A 110 17.02 -7.26 -21.03
N ASN A 111 16.31 -7.94 -21.93
CA ASN A 111 14.86 -7.88 -21.97
C ASN A 111 14.22 -8.39 -20.67
N GLU A 112 14.85 -9.36 -20.02
CA GLU A 112 14.41 -9.92 -18.73
C GLU A 112 14.45 -8.87 -17.63
N GLU A 113 15.52 -8.09 -17.53
CA GLU A 113 15.64 -7.00 -16.55
C GLU A 113 14.59 -5.91 -16.79
N ILE A 114 14.31 -5.57 -18.05
CA ILE A 114 13.23 -4.63 -18.39
C ILE A 114 11.86 -5.18 -17.98
N LYS A 115 11.60 -6.46 -18.25
CA LYS A 115 10.35 -7.13 -17.83
C LYS A 115 10.16 -7.10 -16.33
N GLU A 116 11.20 -7.44 -15.57
CA GLU A 116 11.15 -7.39 -14.09
C GLU A 116 10.83 -5.99 -13.59
N GLU A 117 11.43 -4.97 -14.18
CA GLU A 117 11.19 -3.58 -13.78
C GLU A 117 9.75 -3.13 -14.11
N VAL A 118 9.22 -3.51 -15.29
CA VAL A 118 7.84 -3.23 -15.66
C VAL A 118 6.87 -3.91 -14.70
N PHE A 119 7.06 -5.19 -14.35
CA PHE A 119 6.23 -5.89 -13.37
C PHE A 119 6.26 -5.20 -12.01
N LYS A 120 7.42 -4.75 -11.57
CA LYS A 120 7.61 -4.03 -10.32
C LYS A 120 6.86 -2.69 -10.31
N ILE A 121 6.93 -1.92 -11.39
CA ILE A 121 6.18 -0.65 -11.53
C ILE A 121 4.68 -0.90 -11.44
N VAL A 122 4.16 -1.91 -12.14
CA VAL A 122 2.73 -2.28 -12.11
C VAL A 122 2.30 -2.72 -10.71
N GLU A 123 3.11 -3.52 -10.02
CA GLU A 123 2.84 -3.96 -8.65
C GLU A 123 2.79 -2.78 -7.66
N ILE A 124 3.77 -1.86 -7.74
CA ILE A 124 3.83 -0.69 -6.87
C ILE A 124 2.65 0.25 -7.14
N TYR A 125 2.24 0.42 -8.41
CA TYR A 125 1.06 1.20 -8.75
C TYR A 125 -0.22 0.56 -8.16
N SER A 126 -0.36 -0.75 -8.26
CA SER A 126 -1.44 -1.50 -7.62
C SER A 126 -1.45 -1.31 -6.10
N ALA A 127 -0.27 -1.39 -5.45
CA ALA A 127 -0.13 -1.15 -4.01
C ALA A 127 -0.47 0.29 -3.59
N LEU A 128 -0.19 1.27 -4.45
CA LEU A 128 -0.61 2.66 -4.26
C LEU A 128 -2.14 2.77 -4.25
N ASN A 129 -2.82 2.20 -5.26
CA ASN A 129 -4.28 2.20 -5.37
C ASN A 129 -4.94 1.47 -4.18
N SER A 130 -4.37 0.34 -3.77
CA SER A 130 -4.80 -0.38 -2.57
C SER A 130 -4.71 0.47 -1.31
N LYS A 131 -3.63 1.26 -1.17
CA LYS A 131 -3.49 2.18 -0.03
C LYS A 131 -4.51 3.31 -0.07
N ILE A 132 -4.76 3.90 -1.23
CA ILE A 132 -5.79 4.92 -1.41
C ILE A 132 -7.16 4.32 -1.03
N ASN A 133 -7.51 3.15 -1.54
CA ASN A 133 -8.73 2.45 -1.19
C ASN A 133 -8.88 2.21 0.32
N THR A 134 -7.80 1.83 0.99
CA THR A 134 -7.79 1.59 2.45
C THR A 134 -8.15 2.86 3.23
N ILE A 135 -7.67 4.04 2.80
CA ILE A 135 -7.97 5.32 3.45
C ILE A 135 -9.47 5.61 3.37
N TYR A 136 -10.09 5.40 2.20
CA TYR A 136 -11.51 5.67 2.00
C TYR A 136 -12.42 4.60 2.63
N LYS A 137 -12.00 3.33 2.69
CA LYS A 137 -12.71 2.27 3.43
C LYS A 137 -12.67 2.53 4.95
N ALA A 138 -11.54 2.95 5.50
CA ALA A 138 -11.42 3.27 6.91
C ALA A 138 -12.36 4.42 7.32
N GLU A 139 -12.51 5.44 6.48
CA GLU A 139 -13.45 6.53 6.70
C GLU A 139 -14.92 6.06 6.69
N GLU A 140 -15.28 5.14 5.78
CA GLU A 140 -16.63 4.57 5.75
C GLU A 140 -16.95 3.82 7.04
N LEU A 141 -15.99 3.05 7.54
CA LEU A 141 -16.14 2.32 8.80
C LEU A 141 -16.24 3.28 9.99
N GLN A 142 -15.44 4.35 10.04
CA GLN A 142 -15.52 5.37 11.08
C GLN A 142 -16.90 6.05 11.07
N ASN A 143 -17.36 6.50 9.92
CA ASN A 143 -18.67 7.14 9.81
C ASN A 143 -19.82 6.19 10.19
N ALA A 144 -19.72 4.91 9.87
CA ALA A 144 -20.70 3.91 10.26
C ALA A 144 -20.72 3.69 11.79
N LEU A 145 -19.55 3.72 12.45
CA LEU A 145 -19.44 3.60 13.91
C LEU A 145 -19.94 4.86 14.63
N GLU A 146 -19.72 6.05 14.08
CA GLU A 146 -20.21 7.31 14.66
C GLU A 146 -21.75 7.43 14.59
N ILE A 147 -22.39 6.83 13.59
CA ILE A 147 -23.86 6.79 13.48
C ILE A 147 -24.48 5.89 14.58
N ASP A 148 -23.77 4.86 15.03
CA ASP A 148 -24.22 3.95 16.08
C ASP A 148 -24.03 4.50 17.52
N THR A 149 -23.28 5.59 17.69
CA THR A 149 -23.01 6.19 19.02
C THR A 149 -24.05 7.21 19.49
N GLU A 150 -25.17 7.39 18.79
CA GLU A 150 -26.33 8.16 19.28
C GLU A 150 -27.21 7.40 20.32
N THR A 151 -26.83 6.18 20.72
CA THR A 151 -27.41 5.59 21.94
C THR A 151 -26.82 6.33 23.13
N PRO A 152 -27.68 6.95 23.98
CA PRO A 152 -27.22 7.69 25.16
C PRO A 152 -26.36 6.79 26.05
N ILE A 153 -25.18 7.28 26.42
CA ILE A 153 -24.19 6.62 27.30
C ILE A 153 -24.78 6.35 28.71
N ASP A 154 -26.02 6.73 28.99
CA ASP A 154 -26.70 6.52 30.25
C ASP A 154 -27.01 5.05 30.61
N LEU A 155 -26.74 4.10 29.69
CA LEU A 155 -26.92 2.66 29.96
C LEU A 155 -25.61 1.89 30.19
N ILE A 156 -24.47 2.56 30.23
CA ILE A 156 -23.26 1.91 30.76
C ILE A 156 -23.38 1.96 32.28
N GLU A 157 -23.99 0.93 32.87
CA GLU A 157 -23.86 0.66 34.30
C GLU A 157 -22.36 0.81 34.65
N LYS A 158 -22.08 1.73 35.59
CA LYS A 158 -20.73 1.90 36.13
C LYS A 158 -20.21 0.51 36.49
N PRO A 159 -19.01 0.09 35.97
CA PRO A 159 -18.46 -1.19 36.32
C PRO A 159 -18.49 -1.29 37.86
N ALA A 160 -19.08 -2.35 38.39
CA ALA A 160 -19.19 -2.59 39.81
C ALA A 160 -17.82 -2.30 40.46
N VAL A 161 -17.79 -1.37 41.38
CA VAL A 161 -16.59 -1.02 42.15
C VAL A 161 -16.18 -2.30 42.84
N TYR A 162 -15.14 -2.96 42.31
CA TYR A 162 -14.55 -4.11 42.97
C TYR A 162 -14.16 -3.69 44.37
N GLU A 163 -14.94 -4.17 45.37
CA GLU A 163 -14.69 -3.84 46.75
C GLU A 163 -13.25 -4.18 47.10
N LYS A 164 -12.47 -3.19 47.54
CA LYS A 164 -11.06 -3.29 47.98
C LYS A 164 -10.82 -4.36 49.06
N LYS A 165 -11.87 -4.97 49.61
CA LYS A 165 -11.82 -6.02 50.67
C LYS A 165 -11.12 -7.31 50.21
N GLY A 166 -11.14 -7.66 48.90
CA GLY A 166 -10.47 -8.86 48.39
C GLY A 166 -8.95 -8.73 48.35
N VAL A 167 -8.46 -7.55 48.00
CA VAL A 167 -7.01 -7.30 47.86
C VAL A 167 -6.32 -7.18 49.21
N GLU A 168 -6.98 -6.59 50.22
CA GLU A 168 -6.44 -6.50 51.58
C GLU A 168 -6.31 -7.87 52.25
N LYS A 169 -7.26 -8.80 52.00
CA LYS A 169 -7.21 -10.17 52.52
C LYS A 169 -6.04 -10.99 51.90
N MET A 170 -5.76 -10.81 50.62
CA MET A 170 -4.62 -11.42 49.96
C MET A 170 -3.27 -10.85 50.43
N MET A 171 -3.18 -9.53 50.67
CA MET A 171 -1.96 -8.93 51.19
C MET A 171 -1.64 -9.32 52.62
N LYS A 172 -2.69 -9.52 53.50
CA LYS A 172 -2.50 -9.98 54.87
C LYS A 172 -2.03 -11.43 54.91
N SER A 173 -2.57 -12.32 54.04
CA SER A 173 -2.12 -13.72 53.96
C SER A 173 -0.69 -13.86 53.45
N LYS A 174 -0.26 -13.02 52.52
CA LYS A 174 1.12 -13.00 51.98
C LYS A 174 2.13 -12.55 53.07
N LYS A 175 1.80 -11.52 53.86
CA LYS A 175 2.61 -11.06 54.99
C LYS A 175 2.74 -12.10 56.11
N GLU A 176 1.72 -12.91 56.38
CA GLU A 176 1.82 -14.00 57.36
C GLU A 176 2.67 -15.17 56.85
N LEU A 177 2.61 -15.47 55.55
CA LEU A 177 3.45 -16.50 54.94
C LEU A 177 4.95 -16.14 54.98
N ASP A 178 5.28 -14.89 54.66
CA ASP A 178 6.64 -14.39 54.70
C ASP A 178 7.21 -14.37 56.13
N LYS A 179 6.40 -14.08 57.17
CA LYS A 179 6.80 -14.17 58.57
C LYS A 179 7.11 -15.62 59.03
N LYS A 180 6.44 -16.61 58.48
CA LYS A 180 6.73 -18.03 58.80
C LYS A 180 7.98 -18.56 58.10
N LEU A 181 8.41 -17.98 57.05
CA LEU A 181 9.62 -18.37 56.29
C LEU A 181 10.93 -17.80 56.85
N THR A 182 10.87 -16.73 57.69
CA THR A 182 12.04 -16.02 58.19
C THR A 182 12.49 -16.43 59.58
N HIS A 183 11.86 -17.42 60.24
CA HIS A 183 12.29 -17.95 61.54
C HIS A 183 12.95 -19.34 61.38
N PRO A 184 14.27 -19.47 61.50
CA PRO A 184 14.91 -20.78 61.53
C PRO A 184 14.52 -21.55 62.80
N ARG A 185 14.04 -22.80 62.60
CA ARG A 185 13.85 -23.74 63.72
C ARG A 185 15.20 -24.00 64.37
N LYS A 186 15.32 -23.68 65.69
CA LYS A 186 16.39 -24.24 66.53
C LYS A 186 16.18 -25.74 66.63
N ILE A 187 17.15 -26.47 66.21
CA ILE A 187 17.27 -27.93 66.44
C ILE A 187 18.01 -28.08 67.75
N GLU A 188 17.33 -28.69 68.72
CA GLU A 188 17.98 -29.33 69.89
C GLU A 188 18.42 -30.76 69.52
#